data_8747f675099df0befdff72aea5a48bfd
#
_entry.id   8747f675099df0befdff72aea5a48bfd
#
_cell.length_a   1.000
_cell.length_b   1.000
_cell.length_c   1.000
_cell.angle_alpha   90.00
_cell.angle_beta   90.00
_cell.angle_gamma   90.00
#
_symmetry.space_group_name_H-M   'P 1'
#
loop_
_entity.id
_entity.type
_entity.pdbx_description
1 polymer ?
#
loop_
_entity_poly.entity_id
_entity_poly.type
_entity_poly.pdbx_seq_one_letter_code
_entity_poly.pdbx_strand_id
1 'polypeptide(L)'
;INILMLMAAMLCGLSCGDPVEPDTPTPEPENPAPKPEQPVTPSPDFESQFQKHIALWEFTGAWCANCPAGYTNMNFILSTNPDFTDYVHPMAFHSNTSDKDDLAIDATDKIMMDMNITSLGFPSYVVDMHYGGSLVEGVNLKEHLYEDIEDNPSYCGVAVSSSISEGKASVTVKIH
;
A
#
# COMPACT_ATOMS: atom_id res chain seq x y z
N ILE A 1 -58.73 10.69 -17.96
CA ILE A 1 -58.70 11.12 -19.36
C ILE A 1 -57.66 10.23 -20.08
N ASN A 2 -58.21 9.42 -21.00
CA ASN A 2 -57.55 8.52 -21.91
C ASN A 2 -56.52 9.22 -22.82
N ILE A 3 -55.56 8.44 -23.28
CA ILE A 3 -55.03 8.38 -24.66
C ILE A 3 -54.04 7.19 -24.64
N LEU A 4 -54.38 6.06 -25.09
CA LEU A 4 -54.45 5.47 -26.44
C LEU A 4 -53.05 5.24 -27.08
N MET A 5 -52.64 4.00 -27.01
CA MET A 5 -52.10 3.14 -28.06
C MET A 5 -51.46 3.79 -29.29
N LEU A 6 -50.22 3.42 -29.57
CA LEU A 6 -49.84 3.09 -30.93
C LEU A 6 -48.77 1.97 -30.93
N MET A 7 -49.21 0.80 -31.39
CA MET A 7 -48.33 -0.28 -31.85
C MET A 7 -47.72 0.11 -33.22
N ALA A 8 -46.43 -0.09 -33.37
CA ALA A 8 -45.85 -0.29 -34.71
C ALA A 8 -44.95 -1.47 -34.67
N ALA A 9 -45.44 -2.57 -35.18
CA ALA A 9 -44.68 -3.73 -35.56
C ALA A 9 -43.85 -3.37 -36.81
N MET A 10 -42.56 -3.65 -36.78
CA MET A 10 -41.80 -3.84 -38.01
C MET A 10 -41.08 -5.20 -37.99
N LEU A 11 -41.51 -5.95 -38.94
CA LEU A 11 -41.00 -7.27 -39.31
C LEU A 11 -39.61 -7.18 -39.95
N CYS A 12 -38.95 -8.31 -39.89
CA CYS A 12 -38.04 -8.89 -40.85
C CYS A 12 -36.56 -8.54 -40.79
N GLY A 13 -35.84 -9.60 -40.66
CA GLY A 13 -34.44 -9.72 -41.01
C GLY A 13 -33.83 -10.97 -40.42
N LEU A 14 -34.35 -12.16 -40.78
CA LEU A 14 -33.60 -13.40 -40.64
C LEU A 14 -32.44 -13.36 -41.64
N SER A 15 -31.26 -13.03 -41.19
CA SER A 15 -30.03 -13.31 -41.88
C SER A 15 -29.38 -14.49 -41.18
N CYS A 16 -29.37 -15.63 -41.84
CA CYS A 16 -28.53 -16.75 -41.45
C CYS A 16 -27.06 -16.32 -41.66
N GLY A 17 -26.38 -16.05 -40.57
CA GLY A 17 -24.93 -15.94 -40.53
C GLY A 17 -24.38 -17.35 -40.29
N ASP A 18 -23.40 -17.74 -41.08
CA ASP A 18 -22.67 -19.00 -40.96
C ASP A 18 -22.05 -19.15 -39.56
N PRO A 19 -21.91 -20.39 -39.06
CA PRO A 19 -21.26 -20.62 -37.76
C PRO A 19 -19.80 -20.21 -37.87
N VAL A 20 -19.44 -19.20 -37.06
CA VAL A 20 -18.05 -18.81 -36.84
C VAL A 20 -17.38 -19.94 -36.08
N GLU A 21 -16.41 -20.60 -36.71
CA GLU A 21 -15.51 -21.53 -36.04
C GLU A 21 -14.82 -20.80 -34.87
N PRO A 22 -14.68 -21.44 -33.69
CA PRO A 22 -13.94 -20.84 -32.59
C PRO A 22 -12.48 -20.69 -33.00
N ASP A 23 -12.02 -19.43 -32.99
CA ASP A 23 -10.61 -19.08 -33.18
C ASP A 23 -9.77 -19.87 -32.18
N THR A 24 -8.91 -20.71 -32.68
CA THR A 24 -7.88 -21.39 -31.88
C THR A 24 -6.96 -20.30 -31.33
N PRO A 25 -6.78 -20.18 -29.99
CA PRO A 25 -5.87 -19.19 -29.46
C PRO A 25 -4.45 -19.45 -29.95
N THR A 26 -3.92 -18.48 -30.66
CA THR A 26 -2.50 -18.45 -31.04
C THR A 26 -1.67 -18.53 -29.74
N PRO A 27 -0.72 -19.47 -29.62
CA PRO A 27 0.12 -19.54 -28.46
C PRO A 27 0.91 -18.23 -28.32
N GLU A 28 0.74 -17.57 -27.19
CA GLU A 28 1.53 -16.42 -26.76
C GLU A 28 3.01 -16.83 -26.72
N PRO A 29 3.95 -16.01 -27.25
CA PRO A 29 5.35 -16.37 -27.25
C PRO A 29 5.82 -16.54 -25.79
N GLU A 30 6.23 -17.76 -25.43
CA GLU A 30 6.82 -18.06 -24.13
C GLU A 30 8.01 -17.11 -23.90
N ASN A 31 7.83 -16.22 -22.90
CA ASN A 31 8.91 -15.40 -22.39
C ASN A 31 9.94 -16.35 -21.75
N PRO A 32 11.20 -16.39 -22.21
CA PRO A 32 12.18 -17.29 -21.63
C PRO A 32 12.30 -17.03 -20.13
N ALA A 33 12.19 -18.08 -19.34
CA ALA A 33 12.32 -18.00 -17.90
C ALA A 33 13.60 -17.24 -17.52
N PRO A 34 13.56 -16.30 -16.58
CA PRO A 34 14.74 -15.56 -16.15
C PRO A 34 15.79 -16.56 -15.66
N LYS A 35 16.97 -16.48 -16.27
CA LYS A 35 18.13 -17.27 -15.85
C LYS A 35 18.40 -16.97 -14.37
N PRO A 36 18.60 -17.99 -13.51
CA PRO A 36 18.92 -17.75 -12.12
C PRO A 36 20.18 -16.86 -12.04
N GLU A 37 19.98 -15.63 -11.53
CA GLU A 37 21.12 -14.75 -11.23
C GLU A 37 21.90 -15.36 -10.07
N GLN A 38 23.21 -15.43 -10.24
CA GLN A 38 24.11 -15.88 -9.19
C GLN A 38 24.02 -14.91 -8.01
N PRO A 39 24.08 -15.38 -6.75
CA PRO A 39 24.12 -14.50 -5.60
C PRO A 39 25.30 -13.54 -5.74
N VAL A 40 25.03 -12.26 -5.99
CA VAL A 40 26.04 -11.21 -5.95
C VAL A 40 26.41 -11.00 -4.48
N THR A 41 27.64 -11.30 -4.15
CA THR A 41 28.21 -10.94 -2.84
C THR A 41 28.24 -9.41 -2.76
N PRO A 42 27.62 -8.78 -1.76
CA PRO A 42 27.65 -7.33 -1.61
C PRO A 42 29.10 -6.84 -1.53
N SER A 43 29.45 -5.85 -2.36
CA SER A 43 30.74 -5.16 -2.21
C SER A 43 30.73 -4.34 -0.92
N PRO A 44 31.80 -4.28 -0.16
CA PRO A 44 31.85 -3.50 1.09
C PRO A 44 31.63 -1.98 0.89
N ASP A 45 31.66 -1.48 -0.35
CA ASP A 45 31.38 -0.07 -0.66
C ASP A 45 29.89 0.20 -0.97
N PHE A 46 29.01 -0.78 -0.78
CA PHE A 46 27.59 -0.67 -1.15
C PHE A 46 26.76 0.14 -0.13
N GLU A 47 27.23 0.26 1.10
CA GLU A 47 26.50 0.88 2.21
C GLU A 47 26.21 2.41 2.03
N SER A 48 26.93 3.08 1.14
CA SER A 48 26.80 4.53 0.93
C SER A 48 25.99 4.94 -0.29
N GLN A 49 25.46 4.00 -1.09
CA GLN A 49 24.85 4.32 -2.39
C GLN A 49 23.37 4.70 -2.31
N PHE A 50 22.66 4.28 -1.27
CA PHE A 50 21.24 4.49 -1.17
C PHE A 50 20.89 5.31 0.08
N GLN A 51 20.15 6.37 -0.13
CA GLN A 51 19.60 7.16 0.96
C GLN A 51 18.55 6.35 1.71
N LYS A 52 18.65 6.31 3.04
CA LYS A 52 17.64 5.66 3.89
C LYS A 52 16.33 6.42 3.81
N HIS A 53 15.24 5.71 3.56
CA HIS A 53 13.87 6.17 3.69
C HIS A 53 13.11 5.21 4.60
N ILE A 54 12.30 5.76 5.49
CA ILE A 54 11.57 5.01 6.51
C ILE A 54 10.09 4.96 6.15
N ALA A 55 9.52 3.78 6.14
CA ALA A 55 8.08 3.58 6.13
C ALA A 55 7.55 3.63 7.57
N LEU A 56 6.89 4.73 7.94
CA LEU A 56 6.24 4.88 9.23
C LEU A 56 4.77 4.49 9.11
N TRP A 57 4.39 3.40 9.75
CA TRP A 57 3.03 2.89 9.73
C TRP A 57 2.29 3.33 10.99
N GLU A 58 1.20 4.07 10.82
CA GLU A 58 0.25 4.39 11.88
C GLU A 58 -0.93 3.43 11.81
N PHE A 59 -1.24 2.75 12.89
CA PHE A 59 -2.42 1.91 12.99
C PHE A 59 -3.51 2.65 13.74
N THR A 60 -4.66 2.82 13.06
CA THR A 60 -5.73 3.74 13.46
C THR A 60 -7.11 3.17 13.13
N GLY A 61 -8.17 3.88 13.49
CA GLY A 61 -9.55 3.56 13.12
C GLY A 61 -10.46 4.75 13.36
N ALA A 62 -11.50 4.91 12.53
CA ALA A 62 -12.49 5.98 12.67
C ALA A 62 -13.24 5.92 14.00
N TRP A 63 -13.35 4.73 14.60
CA TRP A 63 -13.94 4.46 15.90
C TRP A 63 -13.01 4.78 17.09
N CYS A 64 -11.75 5.04 16.86
CA CYS A 64 -10.72 5.18 17.89
C CYS A 64 -10.70 6.59 18.51
N ALA A 65 -11.16 6.73 19.72
CA ALA A 65 -11.24 8.03 20.42
C ALA A 65 -9.88 8.69 20.65
N ASN A 66 -8.81 7.92 20.82
CA ASN A 66 -7.45 8.40 21.09
C ASN A 66 -6.63 8.65 19.82
N CYS A 67 -7.06 8.15 18.66
CA CYS A 67 -6.30 8.25 17.43
C CYS A 67 -6.06 9.68 16.95
N PRO A 68 -6.98 10.64 17.08
CA PRO A 68 -6.70 12.03 16.75
C PRO A 68 -5.53 12.63 17.57
N ALA A 69 -5.39 12.25 18.84
CA ALA A 69 -4.28 12.68 19.66
C ALA A 69 -2.96 12.04 19.22
N GLY A 70 -2.98 10.75 18.90
CA GLY A 70 -1.82 10.04 18.35
C GLY A 70 -1.33 10.62 17.03
N TYR A 71 -2.23 10.89 16.12
CA TYR A 71 -1.93 11.60 14.86
C TYR A 71 -1.29 12.97 15.10
N THR A 72 -1.81 13.74 16.06
CA THR A 72 -1.25 15.04 16.44
C THR A 72 0.17 14.90 16.98
N ASN A 73 0.42 13.93 17.85
CA ASN A 73 1.75 13.66 18.40
C ASN A 73 2.75 13.24 17.31
N MET A 74 2.36 12.33 16.42
CA MET A 74 3.17 11.91 15.29
C MET A 74 3.56 13.10 14.41
N ASN A 75 2.57 13.90 13.98
CA ASN A 75 2.83 15.07 13.14
C ASN A 75 3.70 16.11 13.85
N PHE A 76 3.53 16.31 15.15
CA PHE A 76 4.40 17.20 15.93
C PHE A 76 5.85 16.73 15.87
N ILE A 77 6.10 15.43 16.11
CA ILE A 77 7.45 14.86 16.04
C ILE A 77 8.05 15.03 14.64
N LEU A 78 7.30 14.70 13.59
CA LEU A 78 7.79 14.81 12.22
C LEU A 78 8.06 16.28 11.82
N SER A 79 7.16 17.20 12.15
CA SER A 79 7.29 18.61 11.76
C SER A 79 8.35 19.39 12.52
N THR A 80 8.66 18.98 13.75
CA THR A 80 9.66 19.66 14.60
C THR A 80 11.08 19.13 14.43
N ASN A 81 11.26 18.05 13.66
CA ASN A 81 12.56 17.48 13.36
C ASN A 81 12.81 17.51 11.85
N PRO A 82 13.56 18.49 11.34
CA PRO A 82 13.80 18.65 9.90
C PRO A 82 14.41 17.41 9.23
N ASP A 83 15.20 16.64 9.99
CA ASP A 83 15.83 15.41 9.53
C ASP A 83 14.81 14.34 9.09
N PHE A 84 13.56 14.44 9.57
CA PHE A 84 12.52 13.45 9.22
C PHE A 84 11.72 13.83 7.98
N THR A 85 11.73 15.10 7.56
CA THR A 85 10.83 15.60 6.50
C THR A 85 11.04 14.88 5.17
N ASP A 86 12.30 14.58 4.83
CA ASP A 86 12.66 13.99 3.55
C ASP A 86 12.81 12.47 3.60
N TYR A 87 12.90 11.89 4.81
CA TYR A 87 13.23 10.48 4.99
C TYR A 87 12.08 9.62 5.51
N VAL A 88 11.13 10.21 6.24
CA VAL A 88 10.04 9.48 6.87
C VAL A 88 8.75 9.64 6.08
N HIS A 89 8.18 8.51 5.68
CA HIS A 89 6.94 8.42 4.89
C HIS A 89 5.82 7.80 5.72
N PRO A 90 4.95 8.64 6.35
CA PRO A 90 3.85 8.12 7.15
C PRO A 90 2.73 7.54 6.27
N MET A 91 2.19 6.40 6.71
CA MET A 91 1.05 5.73 6.11
C MET A 91 0.06 5.32 7.20
N ALA A 92 -1.22 5.65 7.05
CA ALA A 92 -2.28 5.25 7.97
C ALA A 92 -2.91 3.93 7.54
N PHE A 93 -2.99 2.98 8.46
CA PHE A 93 -3.64 1.70 8.31
C PHE A 93 -4.91 1.69 9.16
N HIS A 94 -6.06 1.83 8.51
CA HIS A 94 -7.36 1.77 9.15
C HIS A 94 -7.81 0.33 9.42
N SER A 95 -8.50 0.11 10.54
CA SER A 95 -8.90 -1.21 11.00
C SER A 95 -10.39 -1.29 11.35
N ASN A 96 -10.99 -2.46 11.10
CA ASN A 96 -12.32 -2.85 11.55
C ASN A 96 -12.32 -3.67 12.87
N THR A 97 -11.20 -3.74 13.58
CA THR A 97 -11.06 -4.65 14.75
C THR A 97 -11.99 -4.32 15.92
N SER A 98 -12.43 -3.09 16.10
CA SER A 98 -13.33 -2.69 17.19
C SER A 98 -14.71 -2.23 16.71
N ASP A 99 -14.80 -1.57 15.58
CA ASP A 99 -16.03 -1.14 14.92
C ASP A 99 -15.76 -0.91 13.45
N LYS A 100 -16.83 -0.73 12.66
CA LYS A 100 -16.73 -0.51 11.22
C LYS A 100 -15.99 0.80 10.92
N ASP A 101 -15.04 0.71 10.02
CA ASP A 101 -14.32 1.83 9.44
C ASP A 101 -14.36 1.73 7.91
N ASP A 102 -14.96 2.71 7.25
CA ASP A 102 -15.13 2.69 5.79
C ASP A 102 -13.80 2.88 5.03
N LEU A 103 -12.71 3.24 5.72
CA LEU A 103 -11.35 3.33 5.16
C LEU A 103 -10.55 2.04 5.36
N ALA A 104 -11.04 1.12 6.20
CA ALA A 104 -10.37 -0.15 6.44
C ALA A 104 -10.59 -1.12 5.27
N ILE A 105 -9.58 -1.94 5.01
CA ILE A 105 -9.66 -3.05 4.07
C ILE A 105 -9.18 -4.34 4.74
N ASP A 106 -9.63 -5.49 4.29
CA ASP A 106 -9.26 -6.80 4.88
C ASP A 106 -7.75 -7.03 4.93
N ALA A 107 -7.01 -6.47 3.98
CA ALA A 107 -5.56 -6.57 3.94
C ALA A 107 -4.89 -5.86 5.12
N THR A 108 -5.40 -4.71 5.58
CA THR A 108 -4.86 -3.99 6.74
C THR A 108 -5.12 -4.74 8.03
N ASP A 109 -6.32 -5.29 8.21
CA ASP A 109 -6.64 -6.12 9.37
C ASP A 109 -5.74 -7.38 9.43
N LYS A 110 -5.48 -7.99 8.27
CA LYS A 110 -4.56 -9.13 8.19
C LYS A 110 -3.13 -8.75 8.57
N ILE A 111 -2.60 -7.64 8.07
CA ILE A 111 -1.27 -7.13 8.42
C ILE A 111 -1.18 -6.92 9.94
N MET A 112 -2.19 -6.28 10.54
CA MET A 112 -2.24 -6.04 11.97
C MET A 112 -2.21 -7.32 12.80
N MET A 113 -2.93 -8.36 12.36
CA MET A 113 -2.92 -9.67 13.02
C MET A 113 -1.56 -10.36 12.88
N ASP A 114 -1.01 -10.40 11.67
CA ASP A 114 0.28 -11.06 11.39
C ASP A 114 1.44 -10.42 12.17
N MET A 115 1.39 -9.10 12.38
CA MET A 115 2.39 -8.34 13.13
C MET A 115 2.07 -8.21 14.63
N ASN A 116 0.97 -8.80 15.10
CA ASN A 116 0.50 -8.69 16.49
C ASN A 116 0.30 -7.24 16.98
N ILE A 117 -0.08 -6.32 16.07
CA ILE A 117 -0.27 -4.90 16.38
C ILE A 117 -1.40 -4.68 17.40
N THR A 118 -2.41 -5.53 17.40
CA THR A 118 -3.53 -5.45 18.34
C THR A 118 -3.08 -5.49 19.81
N SER A 119 -1.91 -6.06 20.10
CA SER A 119 -1.34 -6.08 21.44
C SER A 119 -0.79 -4.71 21.89
N LEU A 120 -0.49 -3.81 20.95
CA LEU A 120 -0.03 -2.45 21.22
C LEU A 120 -1.19 -1.49 21.49
N GLY A 121 -2.42 -1.86 21.09
CA GLY A 121 -3.59 -0.99 21.16
C GLY A 121 -3.61 0.06 20.03
N PHE A 122 -4.55 1.01 20.12
CA PHE A 122 -4.72 2.07 19.12
C PHE A 122 -4.73 3.44 19.81
N PRO A 123 -4.08 4.46 19.22
CA PRO A 123 -3.20 4.41 18.06
C PRO A 123 -1.83 3.83 18.38
N SER A 124 -1.28 3.10 17.42
CA SER A 124 0.09 2.59 17.51
C SER A 124 0.86 2.84 16.23
N TYR A 125 2.18 2.67 16.28
CA TYR A 125 3.05 2.85 15.11
C TYR A 125 4.03 1.69 14.96
N VAL A 126 4.54 1.55 13.75
CA VAL A 126 5.68 0.69 13.42
C VAL A 126 6.62 1.45 12.49
N VAL A 127 7.91 1.40 12.78
CA VAL A 127 9.01 1.98 12.00
C VAL A 127 9.70 0.85 11.24
N ASP A 128 9.65 0.84 9.92
CA ASP A 128 10.32 -0.12 9.02
C ASP A 128 10.25 -1.60 9.46
N MET A 129 9.20 -1.98 10.21
CA MET A 129 9.02 -3.31 10.81
C MET A 129 10.06 -3.69 11.89
N HIS A 130 10.90 -2.76 12.33
CA HIS A 130 11.90 -2.99 13.37
C HIS A 130 11.42 -2.58 14.74
N TYR A 131 10.75 -1.43 14.84
CA TYR A 131 10.32 -0.84 16.10
C TYR A 131 8.83 -0.58 16.10
N GLY A 132 8.20 -0.66 17.26
CA GLY A 132 6.77 -0.36 17.41
C GLY A 132 6.43 0.17 18.79
N GLY A 133 5.30 0.89 18.88
CA GLY A 133 4.85 1.46 20.13
C GLY A 133 3.52 2.19 20.04
N SER A 134 3.09 2.75 21.19
CA SER A 134 1.90 3.60 21.27
C SER A 134 2.20 5.02 20.83
N LEU A 135 1.24 5.67 20.16
CA LEU A 135 1.30 7.10 19.84
C LEU A 135 0.71 8.01 20.93
N VAL A 136 0.11 7.44 21.97
CA VAL A 136 -0.54 8.20 23.06
C VAL A 136 0.38 8.38 24.24
N GLU A 137 1.17 7.36 24.59
CA GLU A 137 2.00 7.35 25.78
C GLU A 137 3.47 7.47 25.42
N GLY A 138 4.19 8.42 26.09
CA GLY A 138 5.65 8.51 26.23
C GLY A 138 6.42 8.16 24.96
N VAL A 139 6.17 8.83 23.98
CA VAL A 139 6.38 8.48 22.61
C VAL A 139 7.86 8.25 22.30
N ASN A 140 8.27 7.01 22.24
CA ASN A 140 9.60 6.61 21.78
C ASN A 140 9.73 6.71 20.25
N LEU A 141 8.72 7.22 19.54
CA LEU A 141 8.74 7.32 18.08
C LEU A 141 9.98 8.05 17.56
N LYS A 142 10.32 9.18 18.19
CA LYS A 142 11.49 9.97 17.79
C LYS A 142 12.79 9.16 17.94
N GLU A 143 12.94 8.48 19.04
CA GLU A 143 14.11 7.64 19.33
C GLU A 143 14.18 6.49 18.33
N HIS A 144 13.10 5.77 18.11
CA HIS A 144 13.03 4.67 17.15
C HIS A 144 13.33 5.10 15.70
N LEU A 145 12.94 6.32 15.31
CA LEU A 145 13.27 6.86 14.01
C LEU A 145 14.78 7.09 13.86
N TYR A 146 15.44 7.64 14.88
CA TYR A 146 16.89 7.84 14.85
C TYR A 146 17.64 6.51 14.91
N GLU A 147 17.22 5.58 15.77
CA GLU A 147 17.80 4.24 15.86
C GLU A 147 17.68 3.51 14.52
N ASP A 148 16.54 3.61 13.83
CA ASP A 148 16.38 2.96 12.53
C ASP A 148 17.27 3.58 11.44
N ILE A 149 17.49 4.89 11.47
CA ILE A 149 18.41 5.57 10.55
C ILE A 149 19.85 5.11 10.79
N GLU A 150 20.27 4.95 12.05
CA GLU A 150 21.64 4.63 12.42
C GLU A 150 21.95 3.13 12.27
N ASP A 151 21.03 2.27 12.71
CA ASP A 151 21.28 0.83 12.83
C ASP A 151 20.84 0.02 11.60
N ASN A 152 19.96 0.55 10.77
CA ASN A 152 19.36 -0.16 9.64
C ASN A 152 19.58 0.58 8.31
N PRO A 153 20.80 0.56 7.75
CA PRO A 153 21.11 1.22 6.49
C PRO A 153 20.35 0.59 5.30
N SER A 154 20.10 1.37 4.26
CA SER A 154 19.47 0.88 3.03
C SER A 154 20.49 0.13 2.17
N TYR A 155 20.19 -1.14 1.88
CA TYR A 155 21.02 -2.01 1.02
C TYR A 155 20.54 -2.04 -0.44
N CYS A 156 19.40 -1.43 -0.73
CA CYS A 156 18.87 -1.34 -2.09
C CYS A 156 18.15 -0.03 -2.32
N GLY A 157 18.11 0.41 -3.56
CA GLY A 157 17.28 1.52 -4.00
C GLY A 157 15.92 1.03 -4.52
N VAL A 158 14.86 1.75 -4.21
CA VAL A 158 13.52 1.48 -4.74
C VAL A 158 13.00 2.70 -5.48
N ALA A 159 12.62 2.51 -6.73
CA ALA A 159 11.95 3.55 -7.52
C ALA A 159 10.51 3.09 -7.84
N VAL A 160 9.55 3.98 -7.59
CA VAL A 160 8.13 3.71 -7.83
C VAL A 160 7.58 4.73 -8.81
N SER A 161 6.84 4.23 -9.79
CA SER A 161 6.02 5.08 -10.68
C SER A 161 4.61 4.54 -10.77
N SER A 162 3.62 5.42 -10.87
CA SER A 162 2.22 5.03 -10.99
C SER A 162 1.49 5.85 -12.04
N SER A 163 0.47 5.26 -12.63
CA SER A 163 -0.47 5.94 -13.52
C SER A 163 -1.88 5.42 -13.27
N ILE A 164 -2.88 6.30 -13.47
CA ILE A 164 -4.29 5.94 -13.40
C ILE A 164 -4.92 6.24 -14.76
N SER A 165 -5.56 5.25 -15.36
CA SER A 165 -6.32 5.39 -16.59
C SER A 165 -7.56 4.53 -16.54
N GLU A 166 -8.71 5.09 -16.94
CA GLU A 166 -10.00 4.38 -17.00
C GLU A 166 -10.37 3.64 -15.70
N GLY A 167 -10.07 4.24 -14.54
CA GLY A 167 -10.34 3.64 -13.22
C GLY A 167 -9.39 2.50 -12.82
N LYS A 168 -8.34 2.23 -13.61
CA LYS A 168 -7.30 1.26 -13.29
C LYS A 168 -6.00 1.97 -12.89
N ALA A 169 -5.42 1.54 -11.78
CA ALA A 169 -4.10 1.96 -11.36
C ALA A 169 -3.04 0.96 -11.85
N SER A 170 -2.00 1.48 -12.48
CA SER A 170 -0.79 0.72 -12.81
C SER A 170 0.35 1.23 -11.97
N VAL A 171 1.05 0.35 -11.27
CA VAL A 171 2.20 0.67 -10.43
C VAL A 171 3.40 -0.13 -10.92
N THR A 172 4.50 0.57 -11.16
CA THR A 172 5.78 -0.06 -11.52
C THR A 172 6.76 0.19 -10.38
N VAL A 173 7.33 -0.88 -9.86
CA VAL A 173 8.38 -0.85 -8.84
C VAL A 173 9.67 -1.35 -9.47
N LYS A 174 10.75 -0.61 -9.31
CA LYS A 174 12.10 -1.02 -9.71
C LYS A 174 12.97 -1.08 -8.47
N ILE A 175 13.71 -2.16 -8.33
CA ILE A 175 14.67 -2.38 -7.25
C ILE A 175 16.06 -2.36 -7.87
N HIS A 176 16.97 -1.62 -7.24
CA HIS A 176 18.34 -1.42 -7.67
C HIS A 176 19.33 -1.96 -6.65
#